data_c667e5e8450b90a31b4b8b2014782bc5
#
_entry.id   c667e5e8450b90a31b4b8b2014782bc5
#
_cell.length_a   1.000
_cell.length_b   1.000
_cell.length_c   1.000
_cell.angle_alpha   90.00
_cell.angle_beta   90.00
_cell.angle_gamma   90.00
#
_symmetry.space_group_name_H-M   'P 1'
#
loop_
_entity.id
_entity.type
_entity.pdbx_description
1 polymer ?
#
loop_
_entity_poly.entity_id
_entity_poly.type
_entity_poly.pdbx_seq_one_letter_code
_entity_poly.pdbx_strand_id
1 'polypeptide(L)'
;MNIFALDKSPEVSAQMSCDKHVVKMILESAQLLCTVHRVLDGTEYTDLTKNGRKIKRWRLDDEVKENLLYKAGWLKHPSTVWLMQSAYNYNWLYRHMMALNEEFKKRYKGVDHLAIAKLGRVLRNPP
;
A
#
# COMPACT_ATOMS: atom_id res chain seq x y z
N MET A 1 -10.96 -2.65 -0.96
CA MET A 1 -9.66 -3.19 -0.51
C MET A 1 -9.72 -3.54 0.96
N ASN A 2 -9.34 -4.74 1.29
CA ASN A 2 -9.35 -5.20 2.67
C ASN A 2 -7.95 -5.56 3.14
N ILE A 3 -7.73 -5.43 4.45
CA ILE A 3 -6.55 -5.98 5.10
C ILE A 3 -6.98 -7.27 5.78
N PHE A 4 -6.36 -8.39 5.41
CA PHE A 4 -6.68 -9.68 6.02
C PHE A 4 -5.74 -9.92 7.21
N ALA A 5 -6.12 -9.37 8.36
CA ALA A 5 -5.39 -9.52 9.61
C ALA A 5 -5.81 -10.82 10.32
N LEU A 6 -5.25 -11.93 9.89
CA LEU A 6 -5.57 -13.27 10.41
C LEU A 6 -4.91 -13.54 11.76
N ASP A 7 -3.95 -12.71 12.16
CA ASP A 7 -3.25 -12.78 13.44
C ASP A 7 -2.81 -11.37 13.84
N LYS A 8 -2.51 -11.16 15.13
CA LYS A 8 -1.97 -9.88 15.63
C LYS A 8 -0.58 -9.60 15.07
N SER A 9 0.22 -10.64 14.84
CA SER A 9 1.51 -10.52 14.19
C SER A 9 1.31 -10.39 12.68
N PRO A 10 1.85 -9.33 12.04
CA PRO A 10 1.76 -9.19 10.59
C PRO A 10 2.46 -10.31 9.85
N GLU A 11 3.57 -10.83 10.39
CA GLU A 11 4.32 -11.92 9.78
C GLU A 11 3.55 -13.24 9.84
N VAL A 12 2.95 -13.57 10.98
CA VAL A 12 2.11 -14.77 11.15
C VAL A 12 0.86 -14.67 10.29
N SER A 13 0.24 -13.50 10.26
CA SER A 13 -0.93 -13.25 9.40
C SER A 13 -0.62 -13.52 7.93
N ALA A 14 0.55 -13.09 7.46
CA ALA A 14 0.98 -13.35 6.08
C ALA A 14 1.16 -14.85 5.82
N GLN A 15 1.76 -15.58 6.75
CA GLN A 15 1.97 -17.02 6.63
C GLN A 15 0.65 -17.79 6.57
N MET A 16 -0.39 -17.30 7.23
CA MET A 16 -1.72 -17.90 7.24
C MET A 16 -2.54 -17.60 5.99
N SER A 17 -2.10 -16.67 5.16
CA SER A 17 -2.83 -16.24 3.96
C SER A 17 -2.81 -17.31 2.87
N CYS A 18 -3.92 -17.47 2.15
CA CYS A 18 -3.98 -18.39 1.01
C CYS A 18 -3.18 -17.83 -0.18
N ASP A 19 -2.82 -18.70 -1.12
CA ASP A 19 -1.96 -18.32 -2.27
C ASP A 19 -2.49 -17.13 -3.05
N LYS A 20 -3.79 -17.08 -3.30
CA LYS A 20 -4.43 -15.98 -4.02
C LYS A 20 -4.28 -14.65 -3.29
N HIS A 21 -4.46 -14.64 -1.96
CA HIS A 21 -4.29 -13.44 -1.14
C HIS A 21 -2.84 -13.01 -1.04
N VAL A 22 -1.90 -13.94 -0.98
CA VAL A 22 -0.47 -13.59 -0.95
C VAL A 22 -0.10 -12.77 -2.18
N VAL A 23 -0.56 -13.15 -3.37
CA VAL A 23 -0.23 -12.40 -4.59
C VAL A 23 -0.96 -11.06 -4.64
N LYS A 24 -2.28 -11.07 -4.44
CA LYS A 24 -3.14 -9.91 -4.64
C LYS A 24 -2.95 -8.83 -3.57
N MET A 25 -2.80 -9.23 -2.31
CA MET A 25 -2.74 -8.29 -1.20
C MET A 25 -1.43 -7.53 -1.10
N ILE A 26 -0.36 -7.98 -1.74
CA ILE A 26 0.87 -7.21 -1.86
C ILE A 26 0.61 -5.91 -2.61
N LEU A 27 0.00 -6.00 -3.79
CA LEU A 27 -0.33 -4.82 -4.60
C LEU A 27 -1.30 -3.89 -3.88
N GLU A 28 -2.38 -4.43 -3.33
CA GLU A 28 -3.40 -3.63 -2.64
C GLU A 28 -2.84 -2.95 -1.39
N SER A 29 -1.98 -3.62 -0.63
CA SER A 29 -1.27 -3.00 0.51
C SER A 29 -0.39 -1.84 0.05
N ALA A 30 0.37 -2.02 -1.03
CA ALA A 30 1.21 -0.96 -1.60
C ALA A 30 0.37 0.23 -2.03
N GLN A 31 -0.78 0.01 -2.65
CA GLN A 31 -1.70 1.08 -3.07
C GLN A 31 -2.24 1.86 -1.86
N LEU A 32 -2.61 1.18 -0.79
CA LEU A 32 -3.08 1.82 0.44
C LEU A 32 -1.99 2.66 1.11
N LEU A 33 -0.78 2.14 1.21
CA LEU A 33 0.35 2.86 1.80
C LEU A 33 0.73 4.08 0.95
N CYS A 34 0.68 3.98 -0.37
CA CYS A 34 0.90 5.14 -1.26
C CYS A 34 -0.15 6.22 -1.03
N THR A 35 -1.40 5.84 -0.84
CA THR A 35 -2.48 6.79 -0.55
C THR A 35 -2.20 7.57 0.72
N VAL A 36 -1.72 6.91 1.78
CA VAL A 36 -1.36 7.57 3.04
C VAL A 36 -0.30 8.64 2.81
N HIS A 37 0.78 8.32 2.09
CA HIS A 37 1.82 9.30 1.76
C HIS A 37 1.27 10.50 0.98
N ARG A 38 0.43 10.25 -0.03
CA ARG A 38 -0.11 11.33 -0.85
C ARG A 38 -1.03 12.25 -0.08
N VAL A 39 -1.93 11.69 0.72
CA VAL A 39 -2.91 12.48 1.48
C VAL A 39 -2.23 13.30 2.58
N LEU A 40 -1.26 12.72 3.29
CA LEU A 40 -0.60 13.40 4.42
C LEU A 40 0.50 14.37 4.00
N ASP A 41 1.25 14.05 2.95
CA ASP A 41 2.39 14.86 2.51
C ASP A 41 2.13 15.65 1.22
N GLY A 42 1.08 15.32 0.49
CA GLY A 42 0.80 15.90 -0.81
C GLY A 42 -0.09 17.13 -0.78
N THR A 43 -0.15 17.81 -1.91
CA THR A 43 -1.05 18.95 -2.14
C THR A 43 -2.24 18.49 -2.97
N GLU A 44 -3.45 18.70 -2.44
CA GLU A 44 -4.70 18.33 -3.11
C GLU A 44 -4.93 19.15 -4.39
N TYR A 45 -5.36 18.47 -5.44
CA TYR A 45 -5.82 19.11 -6.67
C TYR A 45 -6.97 18.30 -7.28
N THR A 46 -7.74 18.93 -8.15
CA THR A 46 -8.84 18.27 -8.87
C THR A 46 -8.36 17.83 -10.24
N ASP A 47 -8.60 16.57 -10.56
CA ASP A 47 -8.29 15.98 -11.87
C ASP A 47 -9.58 15.42 -12.48
N LEU A 48 -9.51 14.98 -13.72
CA LEU A 48 -10.63 14.37 -14.43
C LEU A 48 -10.34 12.91 -14.71
N THR A 49 -11.35 12.06 -14.48
CA THR A 49 -11.30 10.66 -14.90
C THR A 49 -11.47 10.55 -16.42
N LYS A 50 -11.24 9.37 -16.98
CA LYS A 50 -11.49 9.10 -18.41
C LYS A 50 -12.91 9.44 -18.83
N ASN A 51 -13.88 9.35 -17.93
CA ASN A 51 -15.29 9.66 -18.18
C ASN A 51 -15.64 11.13 -17.90
N GLY A 52 -14.65 11.99 -17.64
CA GLY A 52 -14.88 13.41 -17.40
C GLY A 52 -15.37 13.74 -15.99
N ARG A 53 -15.36 12.80 -15.06
CA ARG A 53 -15.75 13.06 -13.66
C ARG A 53 -14.63 13.72 -12.89
N LYS A 54 -14.96 14.65 -12.02
CA LYS A 54 -14.00 15.28 -11.12
C LYS A 54 -13.56 14.29 -10.06
N ILE A 55 -12.26 14.20 -9.82
CA ILE A 55 -11.66 13.34 -8.80
C ILE A 55 -10.59 14.12 -8.04
N LYS A 56 -10.51 13.91 -6.74
CA LYS A 56 -9.43 14.48 -5.92
C LYS A 56 -8.18 13.65 -6.05
N ARG A 57 -7.07 14.33 -6.27
CA ARG A 57 -5.73 13.74 -6.31
C ARG A 57 -4.79 14.56 -5.42
N TRP A 58 -3.64 13.99 -5.09
CA TRP A 58 -2.60 14.65 -4.29
C TRP A 58 -1.27 14.53 -5.01
N ARG A 59 -0.61 15.67 -5.12
CA ARG A 59 0.70 15.77 -5.74
C ARG A 59 1.77 15.90 -4.67
N LEU A 60 2.85 15.10 -4.79
CA LEU A 60 3.99 15.16 -3.90
C LEU A 60 5.05 16.12 -4.46
N ASP A 61 5.70 16.87 -3.55
CA ASP A 61 6.76 17.82 -3.95
C ASP A 61 8.05 17.09 -4.37
N ASP A 62 8.32 15.93 -3.78
CA ASP A 62 9.45 15.09 -4.17
C ASP A 62 9.15 14.44 -5.52
N GLU A 63 9.89 14.82 -6.56
CA GLU A 63 9.69 14.32 -7.93
C GLU A 63 9.85 12.80 -8.02
N VAL A 64 10.79 12.22 -7.29
CA VAL A 64 11.00 10.77 -7.29
C VAL A 64 9.77 10.06 -6.76
N LYS A 65 9.26 10.51 -5.61
CA LYS A 65 8.04 9.94 -5.03
C LYS A 65 6.82 10.22 -5.89
N GLU A 66 6.69 11.41 -6.46
CA GLU A 66 5.56 11.78 -7.33
C GLU A 66 5.45 10.84 -8.53
N ASN A 67 6.56 10.49 -9.14
CA ASN A 67 6.61 9.61 -10.30
C ASN A 67 6.52 8.13 -9.93
N LEU A 68 6.88 7.76 -8.71
CA LEU A 68 6.99 6.38 -8.27
C LEU A 68 5.72 5.85 -7.60
N LEU A 69 5.13 6.65 -6.70
CA LEU A 69 3.99 6.21 -5.90
C LEU A 69 2.70 6.17 -6.71
N TYR A 70 1.88 5.15 -6.46
CA TYR A 70 0.55 5.07 -7.04
C TYR A 70 -0.30 6.27 -6.64
N LYS A 71 -1.25 6.62 -7.48
CA LYS A 71 -2.18 7.70 -7.21
C LYS A 71 -3.08 7.36 -6.02
N ALA A 72 -3.47 8.39 -5.26
CA ALA A 72 -4.36 8.20 -4.11
C ALA A 72 -5.73 7.66 -4.55
N GLY A 73 -6.24 6.72 -3.78
CA GLY A 73 -7.56 6.16 -3.98
C GLY A 73 -8.08 5.55 -2.68
N TRP A 74 -9.34 5.11 -2.69
CA TRP A 74 -9.96 4.44 -1.54
C TRP A 74 -9.96 5.28 -0.26
N LEU A 75 -10.11 6.63 -0.39
CA LEU A 75 -9.90 7.60 0.69
C LEU A 75 -10.81 7.37 1.90
N LYS A 76 -12.05 6.98 1.67
CA LYS A 76 -13.05 6.76 2.72
C LYS A 76 -13.14 5.31 3.17
N HIS A 77 -12.35 4.42 2.59
CA HIS A 77 -12.36 3.02 2.98
C HIS A 77 -11.85 2.86 4.42
N PRO A 78 -12.47 2.01 5.25
CA PRO A 78 -12.05 1.82 6.65
C PRO A 78 -10.58 1.48 6.81
N SER A 79 -10.00 0.68 5.92
CA SER A 79 -8.57 0.36 5.95
C SER A 79 -7.69 1.58 5.78
N THR A 80 -8.04 2.48 4.86
CA THR A 80 -7.30 3.73 4.62
C THR A 80 -7.39 4.65 5.84
N VAL A 81 -8.58 4.81 6.39
CA VAL A 81 -8.79 5.62 7.60
C VAL A 81 -7.97 5.07 8.76
N TRP A 82 -7.97 3.75 8.95
CA TRP A 82 -7.19 3.09 9.98
C TRP A 82 -5.68 3.35 9.83
N LEU A 83 -5.15 3.27 8.61
CA LEU A 83 -3.74 3.51 8.32
C LEU A 83 -3.31 4.95 8.65
N MET A 84 -4.20 5.93 8.46
CA MET A 84 -3.90 7.33 8.72
C MET A 84 -4.00 7.71 10.19
N GLN A 85 -4.49 6.84 11.05
CA GLN A 85 -4.65 7.11 12.48
C GLN A 85 -3.33 7.11 13.26
N SER A 86 -2.35 6.31 12.84
CA SER A 86 -1.07 6.24 13.56
C SER A 86 0.04 5.63 12.71
N ALA A 87 1.29 5.97 13.06
CA ALA A 87 2.46 5.34 12.46
C ALA A 87 2.53 3.83 12.78
N TYR A 88 2.00 3.42 13.94
CA TYR A 88 1.91 2.00 14.30
C TYR A 88 1.08 1.21 13.28
N ASN A 89 -0.08 1.74 12.90
CA ASN A 89 -0.96 1.09 11.94
C ASN A 89 -0.31 0.99 10.56
N TYR A 90 0.34 2.07 10.12
CA TYR A 90 1.11 2.10 8.89
C TYR A 90 2.21 1.03 8.89
N ASN A 91 3.00 1.00 9.96
CA ASN A 91 4.12 0.05 10.08
C ASN A 91 3.63 -1.40 10.14
N TRP A 92 2.47 -1.65 10.77
CA TRP A 92 1.87 -2.99 10.78
C TRP A 92 1.60 -3.47 9.35
N LEU A 93 0.94 -2.64 8.55
CA LEU A 93 0.62 -3.01 7.16
C LEU A 93 1.89 -3.14 6.30
N TYR A 94 2.86 -2.25 6.49
CA TYR A 94 4.14 -2.37 5.79
C TYR A 94 4.83 -3.70 6.10
N ARG A 95 4.94 -4.06 7.37
CA ARG A 95 5.51 -5.35 7.79
C ARG A 95 4.73 -6.53 7.24
N HIS A 96 3.40 -6.43 7.24
CA HIS A 96 2.53 -7.46 6.66
C HIS A 96 2.76 -7.61 5.16
N MET A 97 2.86 -6.51 4.43
CA MET A 97 3.16 -6.49 3.00
C MET A 97 4.52 -7.14 2.70
N MET A 98 5.54 -6.80 3.47
CA MET A 98 6.88 -7.38 3.29
C MET A 98 6.89 -8.88 3.61
N ALA A 99 6.15 -9.30 4.63
CA ALA A 99 5.99 -10.70 4.98
C ALA A 99 5.21 -11.49 3.91
N LEU A 100 4.19 -10.87 3.32
CA LEU A 100 3.49 -11.44 2.15
C LEU A 100 4.46 -11.64 0.98
N ASN A 101 5.38 -10.70 0.77
CA ASN A 101 6.40 -10.84 -0.28
C ASN A 101 7.34 -12.01 0.00
N GLU A 102 7.73 -12.25 1.25
CA GLU A 102 8.52 -13.43 1.62
C GLU A 102 7.75 -14.73 1.34
N GLU A 103 6.45 -14.78 1.63
CA GLU A 103 5.60 -15.91 1.27
C GLU A 103 5.48 -16.08 -0.25
N PHE A 104 5.37 -14.98 -0.98
CA PHE A 104 5.35 -14.97 -2.44
C PHE A 104 6.63 -15.59 -3.01
N LYS A 105 7.79 -15.22 -2.48
CA LYS A 105 9.08 -15.76 -2.91
C LYS A 105 9.19 -17.26 -2.63
N LYS A 106 8.72 -17.72 -1.47
CA LYS A 106 8.73 -19.15 -1.09
C LYS A 106 7.81 -19.99 -1.95
N ARG A 107 6.61 -19.48 -2.27
CA ARG A 107 5.57 -20.24 -2.97
C ARG A 107 5.70 -20.18 -4.48
N TYR A 108 6.46 -19.23 -5.00
CA TYR A 108 6.66 -19.02 -6.43
C TYR A 108 8.16 -19.00 -6.78
N LYS A 109 8.60 -18.19 -7.72
CA LYS A 109 9.93 -18.30 -8.34
C LYS A 109 11.09 -17.69 -7.55
N GLY A 110 10.93 -17.36 -6.29
CA GLY A 110 12.02 -16.82 -5.47
C GLY A 110 12.40 -15.37 -5.76
N VAL A 111 11.57 -14.63 -6.50
CA VAL A 111 11.81 -13.22 -6.82
C VAL A 111 10.78 -12.33 -6.14
N ASP A 112 11.16 -11.06 -5.88
CA ASP A 112 10.25 -10.08 -5.30
C ASP A 112 9.06 -9.81 -6.23
N HIS A 113 7.88 -9.58 -5.60
CA HIS A 113 6.73 -9.05 -6.32
C HIS A 113 7.11 -7.68 -6.92
N LEU A 114 6.60 -7.36 -8.12
CA LEU A 114 6.94 -6.11 -8.82
C LEU A 114 6.66 -4.86 -7.97
N ALA A 115 5.58 -4.84 -7.21
CA ALA A 115 5.25 -3.72 -6.32
C ALA A 115 6.33 -3.53 -5.23
N ILE A 116 6.90 -4.61 -4.70
CA ILE A 116 7.95 -4.56 -3.69
C ILE A 116 9.27 -4.09 -4.30
N ALA A 117 9.63 -4.62 -5.46
CA ALA A 117 10.83 -4.19 -6.16
C ALA A 117 10.79 -2.69 -6.46
N LYS A 118 9.62 -2.16 -6.78
CA LYS A 118 9.41 -0.75 -7.10
C LYS A 118 9.32 0.15 -5.86
N LEU A 119 8.60 -0.28 -4.83
CA LEU A 119 8.13 0.60 -3.75
C LEU A 119 8.61 0.21 -2.35
N GLY A 120 9.19 -0.98 -2.17
CA GLY A 120 9.51 -1.49 -0.83
C GLY A 120 10.37 -0.56 0.01
N ARG A 121 11.37 0.09 -0.58
CA ARG A 121 12.24 1.03 0.14
C ARG A 121 11.56 2.35 0.45
N VAL A 122 10.81 2.89 -0.51
CA VAL A 122 10.16 4.20 -0.39
C VAL A 122 9.08 4.17 0.68
N LEU A 123 8.34 3.08 0.78
CA LEU A 123 7.25 2.92 1.73
C LEU A 123 7.71 2.52 3.14
N ARG A 124 8.98 2.26 3.34
CA ARG A 124 9.53 1.80 4.63
C ARG A 124 9.24 2.78 5.78
N ASN A 125 9.32 4.06 5.51
CA ASN A 125 9.08 5.10 6.52
C ASN A 125 7.69 5.71 6.31
N PRO A 126 6.86 5.85 7.38
CA PRO A 126 5.59 6.55 7.29
C PRO A 126 5.80 8.02 6.95
N PRO A 127 4.77 8.66 6.39
CA PRO A 127 4.84 10.10 6.10
C PRO A 127 4.94 10.96 7.35
#